data_6f7c745ac6971969f11e901e74dc782e
#
_entry.id   6f7c745ac6971969f11e901e74dc782e
#
_cell.length_a   1.000
_cell.length_b   1.000
_cell.length_c   1.000
_cell.angle_alpha   90.00
_cell.angle_beta   90.00
_cell.angle_gamma   90.00
#
_symmetry.space_group_name_H-M   'P 1'
#
loop_
_entity.id
_entity.type
_entity.pdbx_description
1 polymer ?
#
loop_
_entity_poly.entity_id
_entity_poly.type
_entity_poly.pdbx_seq_one_letter_code
_entity_poly.pdbx_strand_id
1 'polypeptide(L)'
;MWGNLAEVLSRFLPELHNVLFLSFALHDPNRLEAMLVGAGFRDVGVERTTRGDGFESFADYWEPIEAGVGSLPQAFLRLTPADRHAVREEVRSRLSRFELNGKLRMSVEMLIGSARA
;
A
#
# COMPACT_ATOMS: atom_id res chain seq x y z
N MET A 1 -4.51 -2.29 -0.40
CA MET A 1 -4.66 -1.94 1.02
C MET A 1 -3.95 -0.63 1.36
N TRP A 2 -2.64 -0.61 1.36
CA TRP A 2 -1.85 0.59 1.65
C TRP A 2 -1.92 1.65 0.54
N GLY A 3 -2.23 1.24 -0.69
CA GLY A 3 -2.37 2.15 -1.82
C GLY A 3 -3.44 3.23 -1.61
N ASN A 4 -4.53 2.91 -0.93
CA ASN A 4 -5.56 3.89 -0.59
C ASN A 4 -5.01 4.98 0.35
N LEU A 5 -4.22 4.58 1.35
CA LEU A 5 -3.59 5.54 2.25
C LEU A 5 -2.59 6.42 1.50
N ALA A 6 -1.73 5.83 0.67
CA ALA A 6 -0.74 6.57 -0.11
C ALA A 6 -1.42 7.59 -1.04
N GLU A 7 -2.49 7.19 -1.69
CA GLU A 7 -3.24 8.05 -2.62
C GLU A 7 -3.86 9.25 -1.91
N VAL A 8 -4.49 9.01 -0.76
CA VAL A 8 -5.07 10.09 0.05
C VAL A 8 -3.98 11.01 0.59
N LEU A 9 -2.91 10.46 1.17
CA LEU A 9 -1.80 11.24 1.72
C LEU A 9 -1.13 12.11 0.66
N SER A 10 -1.00 11.65 -0.59
CA SER A 10 -0.35 12.40 -1.65
C SER A 10 -1.07 13.71 -1.99
N ARG A 11 -2.37 13.80 -1.71
CA ARG A 11 -3.13 15.05 -1.92
C ARG A 11 -2.88 16.06 -0.80
N PHE A 12 -2.61 15.59 0.43
CA PHE A 12 -2.30 16.44 1.57
C PHE A 12 -0.81 16.78 1.64
N LEU A 13 0.05 15.94 1.07
CA LEU A 13 1.50 16.08 1.04
C LEU A 13 2.01 15.90 -0.39
N PRO A 14 1.66 16.82 -1.32
CA PRO A 14 1.99 16.65 -2.74
C PRO A 14 3.50 16.59 -3.01
N GLU A 15 4.31 17.20 -2.18
CA GLU A 15 5.78 17.15 -2.27
C GLU A 15 6.35 15.76 -1.98
N LEU A 16 5.57 14.89 -1.34
CA LEU A 16 5.98 13.52 -1.03
C LEU A 16 5.39 12.48 -1.97
N HIS A 17 4.67 12.91 -3.02
CA HIS A 17 3.97 11.97 -3.92
C HIS A 17 4.88 10.83 -4.39
N ASN A 18 6.05 11.16 -4.96
CA ASN A 18 6.97 10.14 -5.48
C ASN A 18 7.50 9.22 -4.38
N VAL A 19 7.77 9.77 -3.19
CA VAL A 19 8.26 8.98 -2.04
C VAL A 19 7.17 8.04 -1.53
N LEU A 20 5.94 8.53 -1.43
CA LEU A 20 4.81 7.73 -0.94
C LEU A 20 4.50 6.54 -1.84
N PHE A 21 4.69 6.70 -3.16
CA PHE A 21 4.44 5.62 -4.13
C PHE A 21 5.67 4.76 -4.43
N LEU A 22 6.82 5.05 -3.84
CA LEU A 22 8.03 4.28 -4.06
C LEU A 22 7.87 2.80 -3.68
N SER A 23 7.13 2.51 -2.62
CA SER A 23 6.85 1.15 -2.17
C SER A 23 6.04 0.33 -3.19
N PHE A 24 5.42 0.99 -4.15
CA PHE A 24 4.60 0.36 -5.19
C PHE A 24 5.24 0.44 -6.58
N ALA A 25 6.53 0.82 -6.65
CA ALA A 25 7.23 1.07 -7.91
C ALA A 25 7.30 -0.18 -8.80
N LEU A 26 7.30 -1.36 -8.22
CA LEU A 26 7.38 -2.64 -8.94
C LEU A 26 6.05 -3.40 -8.95
N HIS A 27 4.93 -2.68 -8.94
CA HIS A 27 3.60 -3.29 -8.99
C HIS A 27 3.25 -3.87 -10.37
N ASP A 28 3.96 -3.47 -11.42
CA ASP A 28 3.77 -3.97 -12.78
C ASP A 28 4.69 -5.19 -13.00
N PRO A 29 4.11 -6.39 -13.26
CA PRO A 29 4.91 -7.59 -13.48
C PRO A 29 5.85 -7.46 -14.68
N ASN A 30 5.47 -6.73 -15.73
CA ASN A 30 6.32 -6.50 -16.89
C ASN A 30 7.56 -5.68 -16.54
N ARG A 31 7.41 -4.70 -15.67
CA ARG A 31 8.53 -3.90 -15.20
C ARG A 31 9.50 -4.72 -14.36
N LEU A 32 8.99 -5.54 -13.44
CA LEU A 32 9.81 -6.41 -12.62
C LEU A 32 10.59 -7.41 -13.49
N GLU A 33 9.92 -8.03 -14.47
CA GLU A 33 10.56 -8.92 -15.42
C GLU A 33 11.66 -8.21 -16.21
N ALA A 34 11.37 -7.04 -16.76
CA ALA A 34 12.33 -6.26 -17.54
C ALA A 34 13.56 -5.87 -16.72
N MET A 35 13.39 -5.56 -15.45
CA MET A 35 14.52 -5.23 -14.56
C MET A 35 15.41 -6.44 -14.32
N LEU A 36 14.84 -7.61 -14.13
CA LEU A 36 15.63 -8.84 -13.94
C LEU A 36 16.38 -9.23 -15.21
N VAL A 37 15.69 -9.18 -16.36
CA VAL A 37 16.33 -9.44 -17.67
C VAL A 37 17.45 -8.43 -17.94
N GLY A 38 17.19 -7.15 -17.71
CA GLY A 38 18.16 -6.07 -17.92
C GLY A 38 19.38 -6.17 -17.03
N ALA A 39 19.26 -6.80 -15.86
CA ALA A 39 20.38 -7.05 -14.94
C ALA A 39 21.22 -8.29 -15.33
N GLY A 40 20.84 -9.02 -16.40
CA GLY A 40 21.60 -10.16 -16.91
C GLY A 40 21.16 -11.51 -16.36
N PHE A 41 20.05 -11.58 -15.63
CA PHE A 41 19.52 -12.84 -15.14
C PHE A 41 18.86 -13.64 -16.27
N ARG A 42 18.87 -14.95 -16.12
CA ARG A 42 18.28 -15.91 -17.08
C ARG A 42 17.09 -16.62 -16.45
N ASP A 43 16.25 -17.22 -17.30
CA ASP A 43 15.06 -17.97 -16.86
C ASP A 43 14.20 -17.15 -15.91
N VAL A 44 13.97 -15.90 -16.29
CA VAL A 44 13.20 -14.95 -15.48
C VAL A 44 11.71 -15.31 -15.50
N GLY A 45 11.12 -15.44 -14.33
CA GLY A 45 9.70 -15.63 -14.15
C GLY A 45 9.14 -14.65 -13.13
N VAL A 46 7.91 -14.22 -13.33
CA VAL A 46 7.18 -13.38 -12.37
C VAL A 46 5.83 -14.04 -12.12
N GLU A 47 5.58 -14.37 -10.87
CA GLU A 47 4.30 -14.92 -10.43
C GLU A 47 3.50 -13.87 -9.69
N ARG A 48 2.19 -13.90 -9.93
CA ARG A 48 1.24 -13.07 -9.20
C ARG A 48 0.49 -13.96 -8.21
N THR A 49 0.59 -13.62 -6.93
CA THR A 49 -0.10 -14.33 -5.86
C THR A 49 -1.06 -13.38 -5.16
N THR A 50 -2.31 -13.81 -4.99
CA THR A 50 -3.31 -13.04 -4.27
C THR A 50 -3.60 -13.74 -2.96
N ARG A 51 -3.52 -13.00 -1.85
CA ARG A 51 -3.92 -13.48 -0.53
C ARG A 51 -5.11 -12.68 -0.05
N GLY A 52 -6.11 -13.38 0.47
CA GLY A 52 -7.15 -12.75 1.27
C GLY A 52 -6.55 -12.36 2.61
N ASP A 53 -6.71 -11.10 2.98
CA ASP A 53 -6.28 -10.60 4.27
C ASP A 53 -7.42 -9.79 4.88
N GLY A 54 -7.36 -9.57 6.18
CA GLY A 54 -8.43 -8.86 6.85
C GLY A 54 -8.02 -8.33 8.21
N PHE A 55 -8.86 -7.42 8.68
CA PHE A 55 -8.75 -6.83 10.00
C PHE A 55 -10.09 -7.01 10.71
N GLU A 56 -10.07 -7.20 12.01
CA GLU A 56 -11.28 -7.36 12.81
C GLU A 56 -12.17 -6.12 12.79
N SER A 57 -11.56 -4.96 12.52
CA SER A 57 -12.27 -3.68 12.40
C SER A 57 -11.42 -2.67 11.66
N PHE A 58 -12.02 -1.54 11.28
CA PHE A 58 -11.26 -0.40 10.76
C PHE A 58 -10.26 0.11 11.81
N ALA A 59 -10.62 0.09 13.07
CA ALA A 59 -9.72 0.52 14.15
C ALA A 59 -8.43 -0.31 14.19
N ASP A 60 -8.53 -1.62 14.01
CA ASP A 60 -7.36 -2.50 13.97
C ASP A 60 -6.44 -2.20 12.77
N TYR A 61 -7.03 -1.85 11.64
CA TYR A 61 -6.27 -1.39 10.47
C TYR A 61 -5.60 -0.05 10.74
N TRP A 62 -6.30 0.87 11.40
CA TRP A 62 -5.88 2.26 11.57
C TRP A 62 -4.90 2.48 12.72
N GLU A 63 -4.97 1.68 13.77
CA GLU A 63 -4.14 1.85 14.97
C GLU A 63 -2.63 1.91 14.68
N PRO A 64 -2.05 1.03 13.84
CA PRO A 64 -0.63 1.14 13.48
C PRO A 64 -0.29 2.44 12.74
N ILE A 65 -1.23 3.02 12.02
CA ILE A 65 -1.04 4.28 11.31
C ILE A 65 -0.92 5.43 12.31
N GLU A 66 -1.79 5.48 13.30
CA GLU A 66 -1.72 6.46 14.38
C GLU A 66 -0.43 6.29 15.20
N ALA A 67 0.05 5.07 15.34
CA ALA A 67 1.30 4.76 16.04
C ALA A 67 2.55 5.06 15.21
N GLY A 68 2.41 5.40 13.93
CA GLY A 68 3.54 5.75 13.07
C GLY A 68 4.38 4.56 12.63
N VAL A 69 3.79 3.38 12.52
CA VAL A 69 4.49 2.15 12.12
C VAL A 69 4.68 2.11 10.60
N GLY A 70 5.90 2.40 10.15
CA GLY A 70 6.27 2.38 8.73
C GLY A 70 6.31 3.76 8.09
N SER A 71 6.72 3.80 6.82
CA SER A 71 6.96 5.07 6.10
C SER A 71 5.69 5.87 5.81
N LEU A 72 4.62 5.20 5.40
CA LEU A 72 3.34 5.88 5.16
C LEU A 72 2.74 6.44 6.45
N PRO A 73 2.66 5.69 7.55
CA PRO A 73 2.23 6.23 8.84
C PRO A 73 3.10 7.37 9.34
N GLN A 74 4.42 7.32 9.14
CA GLN A 74 5.31 8.43 9.52
C GLN A 74 4.98 9.71 8.74
N ALA A 75 4.67 9.59 7.45
CA ALA A 75 4.21 10.73 6.66
C ALA A 75 2.88 11.29 7.19
N PHE A 76 1.95 10.41 7.56
CA PHE A 76 0.67 10.79 8.16
C PHE A 76 0.87 11.64 9.43
N LEU A 77 1.84 11.29 10.28
CA LEU A 77 2.10 12.03 11.52
C LEU A 77 2.63 13.45 11.29
N ARG A 78 3.05 13.79 10.06
CA ARG A 78 3.48 15.15 9.72
C ARG A 78 2.31 16.11 9.51
N LEU A 79 1.10 15.60 9.39
CA LEU A 79 -0.10 16.40 9.17
C LEU A 79 -0.58 17.07 10.46
N THR A 80 -1.33 18.17 10.29
CA THR A 80 -2.04 18.80 11.41
C THR A 80 -3.15 17.85 11.92
N PRO A 81 -3.62 18.01 13.18
CA PRO A 81 -4.74 17.20 13.67
C PRO A 81 -6.00 17.25 12.80
N ALA A 82 -6.31 18.41 12.23
CA ALA A 82 -7.45 18.54 11.32
C ALA A 82 -7.27 17.74 10.04
N ASP A 83 -6.07 17.81 9.44
CA ASP A 83 -5.76 17.05 8.22
C ASP A 83 -5.69 15.56 8.50
N ARG A 84 -5.17 15.15 9.66
CA ARG A 84 -5.19 13.73 10.08
C ARG A 84 -6.61 13.20 10.16
N HIS A 85 -7.52 13.98 10.72
CA HIS A 85 -8.92 13.58 10.79
C HIS A 85 -9.54 13.44 9.39
N ALA A 86 -9.27 14.38 8.50
CA ALA A 86 -9.76 14.35 7.13
C ALA A 86 -9.22 13.12 6.37
N VAL A 87 -7.93 12.81 6.50
CA VAL A 87 -7.31 11.62 5.90
C VAL A 87 -7.97 10.35 6.43
N ARG A 88 -8.13 10.26 7.74
CA ARG A 88 -8.75 9.09 8.38
C ARG A 88 -10.16 8.84 7.85
N GLU A 89 -10.98 9.87 7.79
CA GLU A 89 -12.37 9.73 7.34
C GLU A 89 -12.45 9.37 5.85
N GLU A 90 -11.57 9.92 5.03
CA GLU A 90 -11.53 9.57 3.61
C GLU A 90 -11.07 8.13 3.37
N VAL A 91 -10.02 7.68 4.07
CA VAL A 91 -9.57 6.29 4.00
C VAL A 91 -10.66 5.35 4.48
N ARG A 92 -11.32 5.69 5.58
CA ARG A 92 -12.44 4.90 6.09
C ARG A 92 -13.56 4.78 5.06
N SER A 93 -13.92 5.88 4.42
CA SER A 93 -14.93 5.89 3.37
C SER A 93 -14.53 5.00 2.19
N ARG A 94 -13.28 5.07 1.75
CA ARG A 94 -12.77 4.24 0.64
C ARG A 94 -12.77 2.75 0.98
N LEU A 95 -12.50 2.40 2.24
CA LEU A 95 -12.43 1.01 2.67
C LEU A 95 -13.79 0.44 3.08
N SER A 96 -14.83 1.26 3.19
CA SER A 96 -16.16 0.81 3.62
C SER A 96 -16.74 -0.29 2.72
N ARG A 97 -16.42 -0.28 1.43
CA ARG A 97 -16.87 -1.30 0.47
C ARG A 97 -16.27 -2.69 0.74
N PHE A 98 -15.19 -2.77 1.51
CA PHE A 98 -14.56 -4.03 1.92
C PHE A 98 -15.04 -4.51 3.28
N GLU A 99 -15.92 -3.75 3.92
CA GLU A 99 -16.42 -4.06 5.25
C GLU A 99 -17.57 -5.07 5.15
N LEU A 100 -17.45 -6.15 5.92
CA LEU A 100 -18.45 -7.18 6.03
C LEU A 100 -18.61 -7.54 7.50
N ASN A 101 -19.80 -7.34 8.07
CA ASN A 101 -20.10 -7.60 9.48
C ASN A 101 -19.11 -6.89 10.44
N GLY A 102 -18.72 -5.66 10.12
CA GLY A 102 -17.77 -4.86 10.89
C GLY A 102 -16.31 -5.20 10.67
N LYS A 103 -16.02 -6.24 9.90
CA LYS A 103 -14.65 -6.67 9.59
C LYS A 103 -14.24 -6.16 8.22
N LEU A 104 -12.96 -5.76 8.09
CA LEU A 104 -12.40 -5.40 6.79
C LEU A 104 -11.84 -6.66 6.13
N ARG A 105 -12.27 -6.92 4.90
CA ARG A 105 -11.77 -8.02 4.09
C ARG A 105 -11.25 -7.46 2.78
N MET A 106 -9.94 -7.59 2.59
CA MET A 106 -9.24 -7.06 1.43
C MET A 106 -8.33 -8.13 0.84
N SER A 107 -8.08 -8.02 -0.47
CA SER A 107 -7.08 -8.85 -1.13
C SER A 107 -5.76 -8.10 -1.19
N VAL A 108 -4.68 -8.82 -0.92
CA VAL A 108 -3.32 -8.33 -1.11
C VAL A 108 -2.70 -9.11 -2.25
N GLU A 109 -2.24 -8.38 -3.27
CA GLU A 109 -1.52 -8.96 -4.39
C GLU A 109 -0.03 -8.83 -4.17
N MET A 110 0.68 -9.92 -4.40
CA MET A 110 2.14 -9.94 -4.35
C MET A 110 2.70 -10.44 -5.67
N LEU A 111 3.79 -9.83 -6.11
CA LEU A 111 4.58 -10.31 -7.24
C LEU A 111 5.83 -10.99 -6.71
N ILE A 112 6.13 -12.17 -7.24
CA ILE A 112 7.34 -12.92 -6.90
C ILE A 112 8.14 -13.10 -8.18
N GLY A 113 9.27 -12.41 -8.25
CA GLY A 113 10.22 -12.58 -9.34
C GLY A 113 11.24 -13.67 -8.99
N SER A 114 11.52 -14.53 -9.94
CA SER A 114 12.57 -15.55 -9.83
C SER A 114 13.43 -15.57 -11.07
N ALA A 115 14.69 -15.90 -10.90
CA ALA A 115 15.64 -15.92 -12.01
C ALA A 115 16.88 -16.73 -11.63
N ARG A 116 17.70 -17.03 -12.66
CA ARG A 116 19.01 -17.67 -12.50
C ARG A 116 20.13 -16.72 -12.89
N ALA A 117 21.21 -16.79 -12.16
CA ALA A 117 22.42 -16.01 -12.44
C ALA A 117 23.11 -16.43 -13.75
#